data_95121c65274ae6123a7ea29e9c121e12
#
_entry.id   95121c65274ae6123a7ea29e9c121e12
#
_cell.length_a   1.000
_cell.length_b   1.000
_cell.length_c   1.000
_cell.angle_alpha   90.00
_cell.angle_beta   90.00
_cell.angle_gamma   90.00
#
_symmetry.space_group_name_H-M   'P 1'
#
loop_
_entity.id
_entity.type
_entity.pdbx_description
1 polymer ?
#
loop_
_entity_poly.entity_id
_entity_poly.type
_entity_poly.pdbx_seq_one_letter_code
_entity_poly.pdbx_strand_id
1 'polypeptide(L)'
;MKFNLIKKLTSVALIAAIILTGCAQGTQGTQGENQDKKTFKIGISQLIEHPALDASKKGFVDEMKNMGLDVEFLDQSAQGELANAQLIAEKFVKDDVDLIFTIATLSAQAAKQAIKGTDIPMVFTAVTDPVFSQIVSDLNVTDNNITGVIDAAPIKENLEMFKELDAGIKTVGIIYNVGESNSEVQVERTKAAAAEIGLAVETVGITSVNDIPQAVDTISKKADGLYIITDNMVASAISLVAKLAKENKLPTVSADGTHVAEGILMSEGISFYEIGRESAMIAKQILVDKTDIAKIPVQSSKSLEKIVNLKTVEELGFNKDNQAFKGAEFAE
;
A
#
# COMPACT_ATOMS: atom_id res chain seq x y z
N MET A 1 67.93 41.25 40.06
CA MET A 1 67.77 42.29 41.12
C MET A 1 66.48 41.97 41.89
N LYS A 2 66.72 41.58 43.09
CA LYS A 2 66.05 41.89 44.36
C LYS A 2 64.60 41.49 44.48
N PHE A 3 64.27 40.40 45.28
CA PHE A 3 63.96 40.47 46.71
C PHE A 3 62.52 40.89 46.97
N ASN A 4 61.70 40.34 47.79
CA ASN A 4 61.69 39.47 48.97
C ASN A 4 60.23 39.18 49.27
N LEU A 5 59.82 38.03 49.65
CA LEU A 5 59.94 37.33 50.96
C LEU A 5 58.90 37.77 52.01
N ILE A 6 58.22 36.79 52.59
CA ILE A 6 57.89 36.67 54.03
C ILE A 6 56.43 37.00 54.39
N LYS A 7 55.75 36.06 54.85
CA LYS A 7 55.52 35.32 56.09
C LYS A 7 54.13 35.50 56.67
N LYS A 8 53.53 34.37 56.96
CA LYS A 8 53.07 33.90 58.29
C LYS A 8 51.92 34.69 58.91
N LEU A 9 50.99 34.16 59.61
CA LEU A 9 50.83 33.07 60.60
C LEU A 9 49.33 32.92 60.95
N THR A 10 48.88 31.67 61.10
CA THR A 10 48.11 31.04 62.16
C THR A 10 47.06 31.80 63.02
N SER A 11 45.87 31.18 63.20
CA SER A 11 45.19 30.81 64.46
C SER A 11 43.77 30.30 64.13
N VAL A 12 43.40 29.09 64.32
CA VAL A 12 42.91 28.29 65.46
C VAL A 12 41.82 28.97 66.29
N ALA A 13 40.60 28.41 66.26
CA ALA A 13 39.57 28.17 67.27
C ALA A 13 38.33 27.61 66.57
N LEU A 14 37.93 26.45 66.75
CA LEU A 14 37.34 25.54 67.74
C LEU A 14 35.97 25.96 68.28
N ILE A 15 35.01 24.98 68.30
CA ILE A 15 33.74 24.86 69.03
C ILE A 15 32.54 25.49 68.31
N ALA A 16 31.40 24.82 68.14
CA ALA A 16 30.72 23.76 68.83
C ALA A 16 29.65 23.08 67.93
N ALA A 17 29.40 21.84 68.19
CA ALA A 17 28.34 21.04 67.65
C ALA A 17 26.95 21.48 68.13
N ILE A 18 25.97 21.49 67.22
CA ILE A 18 24.55 21.32 67.58
C ILE A 18 23.97 20.32 66.61
N ILE A 19 23.60 19.15 67.10
CA ILE A 19 22.84 18.09 66.45
C ILE A 19 21.38 18.55 66.39
N LEU A 20 20.83 18.69 65.24
CA LEU A 20 19.39 18.71 65.04
C LEU A 20 19.05 17.70 63.94
N THR A 21 18.60 16.55 64.41
CA THR A 21 17.90 15.52 63.63
C THR A 21 16.64 16.11 63.01
N GLY A 22 16.66 16.32 61.69
CA GLY A 22 15.48 16.62 60.91
C GLY A 22 15.35 15.55 59.81
N CYS A 23 14.38 14.63 59.97
CA CYS A 23 13.97 13.74 58.91
C CYS A 23 13.49 14.56 57.70
N ALA A 24 14.31 14.65 56.66
CA ALA A 24 13.88 15.03 55.35
C ALA A 24 13.82 13.77 54.50
N GLN A 25 12.60 13.29 54.29
CA GLN A 25 12.25 12.26 53.33
C GLN A 25 12.69 12.75 51.96
N GLY A 26 13.81 12.21 51.50
CA GLY A 26 14.28 12.42 50.14
C GLY A 26 13.31 11.76 49.17
N THR A 27 12.49 12.57 48.54
CA THR A 27 11.79 12.19 47.31
C THR A 27 12.87 11.85 46.29
N GLN A 28 13.14 10.57 46.10
CA GLN A 28 13.82 10.11 44.88
C GLN A 28 12.95 10.53 43.71
N GLY A 29 13.30 11.63 43.09
CA GLY A 29 12.87 11.96 41.75
C GLY A 29 13.36 10.84 40.84
N THR A 30 12.46 9.98 40.43
CA THR A 30 12.64 9.14 39.26
C THR A 30 12.99 10.08 38.15
N GLN A 31 14.28 10.20 37.81
CA GLN A 31 14.69 10.64 36.49
C GLN A 31 14.12 9.61 35.54
N GLY A 32 12.95 9.90 34.98
CA GLY A 32 12.50 9.22 33.78
C GLY A 32 13.61 9.46 32.74
N GLU A 33 14.28 8.41 32.35
CA GLU A 33 15.08 8.39 31.14
C GLU A 33 14.18 8.91 30.04
N ASN A 34 14.38 10.18 29.68
CA ASN A 34 13.97 10.69 28.40
C ASN A 34 14.86 9.94 27.40
N GLN A 35 14.46 8.72 27.01
CA GLN A 35 14.97 8.12 25.81
C GLN A 35 14.57 9.10 24.70
N ASP A 36 15.55 9.79 24.15
CA ASP A 36 15.35 10.56 22.92
C ASP A 36 14.71 9.60 21.92
N LYS A 37 13.38 9.73 21.74
CA LYS A 37 12.65 8.91 20.76
C LYS A 37 13.28 9.23 19.42
N LYS A 38 13.94 8.25 18.79
CA LYS A 38 14.46 8.42 17.45
C LYS A 38 13.31 8.71 16.50
N THR A 39 13.34 9.87 15.86
CA THR A 39 12.46 10.18 14.73
C THR A 39 12.98 9.44 13.51
N PHE A 40 12.14 8.58 12.91
CA PHE A 40 12.47 7.88 11.68
C PHE A 40 12.04 8.74 10.48
N LYS A 41 12.89 8.79 9.45
CA LYS A 41 12.57 9.44 8.19
C LYS A 41 12.18 8.39 7.16
N ILE A 42 10.93 8.40 6.70
CA ILE A 42 10.39 7.43 5.73
C ILE A 42 10.00 8.15 4.45
N GLY A 43 10.61 7.74 3.32
CA GLY A 43 10.17 8.19 2.00
C GLY A 43 8.97 7.37 1.53
N ILE A 44 7.87 8.02 1.17
CA ILE A 44 6.70 7.38 0.58
C ILE A 44 6.66 7.72 -0.91
N SER A 45 6.80 6.70 -1.77
CA SER A 45 6.70 6.82 -3.23
C SER A 45 5.41 6.16 -3.71
N GLN A 46 4.37 6.95 -3.97
CA GLN A 46 3.12 6.49 -4.55
C GLN A 46 3.13 6.69 -6.06
N LEU A 47 2.71 5.68 -6.83
CA LEU A 47 2.74 5.78 -8.30
C LEU A 47 1.81 6.87 -8.81
N ILE A 48 0.55 6.84 -8.40
CA ILE A 48 -0.50 7.77 -8.82
C ILE A 48 -1.55 7.85 -7.72
N GLU A 49 -2.34 8.92 -7.71
CA GLU A 49 -3.43 9.09 -6.75
C GLU A 49 -4.71 8.43 -7.27
N HIS A 50 -5.23 7.48 -6.51
CA HIS A 50 -6.56 6.89 -6.67
C HIS A 50 -6.96 6.16 -5.37
N PRO A 51 -8.26 5.86 -5.17
CA PRO A 51 -8.78 5.40 -3.88
C PRO A 51 -8.02 4.24 -3.23
N ALA A 52 -7.60 3.24 -4.01
CA ALA A 52 -6.89 2.07 -3.46
C ALA A 52 -5.50 2.42 -2.93
N LEU A 53 -4.68 3.13 -3.73
CA LEU A 53 -3.32 3.50 -3.30
C LEU A 53 -3.35 4.51 -2.16
N ASP A 54 -4.33 5.43 -2.15
CA ASP A 54 -4.54 6.36 -1.05
C ASP A 54 -4.96 5.63 0.23
N ALA A 55 -5.78 4.58 0.13
CA ALA A 55 -6.13 3.72 1.25
C ALA A 55 -4.90 2.98 1.79
N SER A 56 -4.03 2.43 0.93
CA SER A 56 -2.77 1.79 1.34
C SER A 56 -1.84 2.75 2.07
N LYS A 57 -1.65 3.95 1.53
CA LYS A 57 -0.88 5.00 2.19
C LYS A 57 -1.45 5.34 3.56
N LYS A 58 -2.77 5.54 3.61
CA LYS A 58 -3.48 5.86 4.86
C LYS A 58 -3.30 4.76 5.90
N GLY A 59 -3.48 3.49 5.51
CA GLY A 59 -3.28 2.34 6.39
C GLY A 59 -1.87 2.29 6.98
N PHE A 60 -0.85 2.51 6.16
CA PHE A 60 0.54 2.58 6.59
C PHE A 60 0.79 3.70 7.60
N VAL A 61 0.37 4.91 7.28
CA VAL A 61 0.58 6.10 8.13
C VAL A 61 -0.19 5.98 9.45
N ASP A 62 -1.44 5.52 9.41
CA ASP A 62 -2.26 5.33 10.59
C ASP A 62 -1.66 4.28 11.52
N GLU A 63 -1.19 3.16 10.98
CA GLU A 63 -0.61 2.10 11.80
C GLU A 63 0.73 2.50 12.42
N MET A 64 1.58 3.25 11.70
CA MET A 64 2.80 3.83 12.28
C MET A 64 2.49 4.74 13.48
N LYS A 65 1.45 5.56 13.37
CA LYS A 65 0.97 6.42 14.48
C LYS A 65 0.39 5.60 15.63
N ASN A 66 -0.42 4.58 15.33
CA ASN A 66 -1.03 3.69 16.33
C ASN A 66 0.04 2.95 17.16
N MET A 67 1.15 2.59 16.53
CA MET A 67 2.31 2.00 17.20
C MET A 67 3.12 3.03 18.02
N GLY A 68 2.74 4.32 18.01
CA GLY A 68 3.41 5.39 18.75
C GLY A 68 4.82 5.72 18.27
N LEU A 69 5.10 5.42 16.99
CA LEU A 69 6.39 5.74 16.37
C LEU A 69 6.44 7.22 15.99
N ASP A 70 7.59 7.84 16.21
CA ASP A 70 7.86 9.19 15.75
C ASP A 70 8.46 9.10 14.34
N VAL A 71 7.71 9.57 13.33
CA VAL A 71 8.06 9.43 11.92
C VAL A 71 7.86 10.73 11.17
N GLU A 72 8.90 11.15 10.47
CA GLU A 72 8.85 12.16 9.41
C GLU A 72 8.57 11.47 8.08
N PHE A 73 7.42 11.74 7.47
CA PHE A 73 7.05 11.21 6.17
C PHE A 73 7.41 12.19 5.05
N LEU A 74 8.25 11.74 4.10
CA LEU A 74 8.52 12.44 2.84
C LEU A 74 7.61 11.84 1.76
N ASP A 75 6.38 12.36 1.63
CA ASP A 75 5.34 11.83 0.73
C ASP A 75 5.45 12.46 -0.65
N GLN A 76 5.57 11.63 -1.70
CA GLN A 76 5.67 12.04 -3.09
C GLN A 76 4.84 11.14 -4.01
N SER A 77 4.15 11.75 -4.98
CA SER A 77 3.40 11.06 -6.03
C SER A 77 4.13 11.17 -7.37
N ALA A 78 4.26 10.04 -8.07
CA ALA A 78 4.90 9.98 -9.37
C ALA A 78 3.97 10.38 -10.52
N GLN A 79 2.71 10.69 -10.26
CA GLN A 79 1.71 11.11 -11.26
C GLN A 79 1.53 10.11 -12.40
N GLY A 80 1.70 8.81 -12.13
CA GLY A 80 1.60 7.73 -13.10
C GLY A 80 2.86 7.51 -13.97
N GLU A 81 3.89 8.32 -13.80
CA GLU A 81 5.06 8.32 -14.67
C GLU A 81 6.27 7.61 -14.02
N LEU A 82 6.79 6.58 -14.68
CA LEU A 82 7.97 5.84 -14.19
C LEU A 82 9.19 6.75 -14.00
N ALA A 83 9.38 7.73 -14.89
CA ALA A 83 10.49 8.68 -14.78
C ALA A 83 10.42 9.51 -13.50
N ASN A 84 9.22 9.94 -13.10
CA ASN A 84 9.02 10.66 -11.83
C ASN A 84 9.27 9.74 -10.64
N ALA A 85 8.81 8.48 -10.69
CA ALA A 85 9.08 7.50 -9.64
C ALA A 85 10.59 7.28 -9.43
N GLN A 86 11.39 7.25 -10.50
CA GLN A 86 12.84 7.17 -10.44
C GLN A 86 13.46 8.39 -9.74
N LEU A 87 13.07 9.60 -10.15
CA LEU A 87 13.57 10.84 -9.53
C LEU A 87 13.20 10.94 -8.04
N ILE A 88 11.99 10.50 -7.67
CA ILE A 88 11.54 10.45 -6.28
C ILE A 88 12.42 9.48 -5.47
N ALA A 89 12.64 8.29 -5.98
CA ALA A 89 13.45 7.28 -5.30
C ALA A 89 14.91 7.72 -5.14
N GLU A 90 15.50 8.31 -6.18
CA GLU A 90 16.86 8.89 -6.12
C GLU A 90 16.95 10.03 -5.08
N LYS A 91 15.91 10.85 -5.01
CA LYS A 91 15.83 11.90 -3.99
C LYS A 91 15.80 11.32 -2.58
N PHE A 92 15.03 10.26 -2.32
CA PHE A 92 14.97 9.62 -1.01
C PHE A 92 16.32 9.02 -0.60
N VAL A 93 17.05 8.41 -1.55
CA VAL A 93 18.42 7.94 -1.31
C VAL A 93 19.35 9.10 -0.94
N LYS A 94 19.27 10.22 -1.66
CA LYS A 94 20.07 11.41 -1.38
C LYS A 94 19.73 12.05 -0.03
N ASP A 95 18.45 12.01 0.36
CA ASP A 95 17.96 12.56 1.62
C ASP A 95 18.26 11.63 2.82
N ASP A 96 18.91 10.49 2.58
CA ASP A 96 19.33 9.48 3.57
C ASP A 96 18.16 9.06 4.47
N VAL A 97 17.07 8.58 3.84
CA VAL A 97 15.90 8.10 4.56
C VAL A 97 16.19 6.77 5.27
N ASP A 98 15.55 6.52 6.43
CA ASP A 98 15.69 5.27 7.16
C ASP A 98 14.98 4.09 6.47
N LEU A 99 13.99 4.36 5.61
CA LEU A 99 13.23 3.37 4.85
C LEU A 99 12.51 4.04 3.67
N ILE A 100 12.39 3.32 2.55
CA ILE A 100 11.50 3.71 1.45
C ILE A 100 10.27 2.79 1.47
N PHE A 101 9.09 3.40 1.56
CA PHE A 101 7.80 2.75 1.38
C PHE A 101 7.28 3.04 -0.03
N THR A 102 7.10 2.00 -0.84
CA THR A 102 6.63 2.15 -2.22
C THR A 102 5.22 1.59 -2.38
N ILE A 103 4.39 2.30 -3.12
CA ILE A 103 3.00 1.95 -3.37
C ILE A 103 2.81 1.79 -4.88
N ALA A 104 2.49 0.60 -5.33
CA ALA A 104 2.38 0.07 -6.68
C ALA A 104 3.69 -0.38 -7.33
N THR A 105 3.54 -1.24 -8.35
CA THR A 105 4.63 -1.99 -9.00
C THR A 105 5.70 -1.09 -9.61
N LEU A 106 5.32 -0.07 -10.40
CA LEU A 106 6.28 0.81 -11.05
C LEU A 106 7.08 1.65 -10.06
N SER A 107 6.47 2.09 -8.94
CA SER A 107 7.19 2.77 -7.85
C SER A 107 8.21 1.84 -7.18
N ALA A 108 7.84 0.57 -6.96
CA ALA A 108 8.73 -0.43 -6.38
C ALA A 108 9.90 -0.77 -7.32
N GLN A 109 9.66 -0.89 -8.62
CA GLN A 109 10.70 -1.10 -9.64
C GLN A 109 11.70 0.07 -9.68
N ALA A 110 11.20 1.31 -9.65
CA ALA A 110 12.02 2.51 -9.61
C ALA A 110 12.90 2.57 -8.36
N ALA A 111 12.29 2.36 -7.19
CA ALA A 111 13.01 2.39 -5.92
C ALA A 111 14.05 1.27 -5.81
N LYS A 112 13.76 0.06 -6.29
CA LYS A 112 14.74 -1.03 -6.38
C LYS A 112 16.02 -0.62 -7.12
N GLN A 113 15.90 0.11 -8.22
CA GLN A 113 17.06 0.57 -8.97
C GLN A 113 17.84 1.64 -8.20
N ALA A 114 17.12 2.58 -7.54
CA ALA A 114 17.73 3.67 -6.81
C ALA A 114 18.52 3.20 -5.57
N ILE A 115 17.98 2.22 -4.81
CA ILE A 115 18.63 1.71 -3.59
C ILE A 115 19.78 0.72 -3.86
N LYS A 116 20.05 0.38 -5.11
CA LYS A 116 21.13 -0.58 -5.46
C LYS A 116 22.48 -0.11 -4.96
N GLY A 117 23.09 -0.91 -4.10
CA GLY A 117 24.40 -0.61 -3.48
C GLY A 117 24.29 0.32 -2.27
N THR A 118 23.10 0.54 -1.73
CA THR A 118 22.86 1.18 -0.44
C THR A 118 22.36 0.16 0.58
N ASP A 119 22.33 0.54 1.86
CA ASP A 119 21.72 -0.26 2.95
C ASP A 119 20.29 0.18 3.26
N ILE A 120 19.69 1.07 2.47
CA ILE A 120 18.32 1.58 2.69
C ILE A 120 17.31 0.47 2.43
N PRO A 121 16.51 0.07 3.44
CA PRO A 121 15.47 -0.92 3.26
C PRO A 121 14.29 -0.37 2.46
N MET A 122 13.68 -1.23 1.65
CA MET A 122 12.43 -0.94 0.93
C MET A 122 11.32 -1.89 1.36
N VAL A 123 10.18 -1.33 1.72
CA VAL A 123 8.94 -2.07 1.92
C VAL A 123 7.96 -1.65 0.82
N PHE A 124 7.51 -2.61 0.01
CA PHE A 124 6.50 -2.34 -1.00
C PHE A 124 5.09 -2.77 -0.54
N THR A 125 4.08 -2.14 -1.11
CA THR A 125 2.67 -2.55 -1.01
C THR A 125 1.98 -2.39 -2.36
N ALA A 126 0.81 -3.01 -2.54
CA ALA A 126 0.05 -2.94 -3.78
C ALA A 126 0.89 -3.37 -5.01
N VAL A 127 1.60 -4.47 -4.86
CA VAL A 127 2.37 -5.13 -5.92
C VAL A 127 1.79 -6.51 -6.15
N THR A 128 1.26 -6.76 -7.35
CA THR A 128 0.52 -8.00 -7.65
C THR A 128 1.42 -9.23 -7.75
N ASP A 129 2.55 -9.10 -8.42
CA ASP A 129 3.54 -10.17 -8.56
C ASP A 129 4.96 -9.59 -8.57
N PRO A 130 5.63 -9.54 -7.41
CA PRO A 130 6.95 -8.94 -7.32
C PRO A 130 8.05 -9.78 -7.96
N VAL A 131 7.82 -11.08 -8.20
CA VAL A 131 8.76 -11.95 -8.92
C VAL A 131 8.66 -11.73 -10.42
N PHE A 132 7.45 -11.77 -10.99
CA PHE A 132 7.21 -11.46 -12.40
C PHE A 132 7.70 -10.04 -12.75
N SER A 133 7.42 -9.08 -11.88
CA SER A 133 7.85 -7.68 -12.04
C SER A 133 9.32 -7.45 -11.66
N GLN A 134 10.08 -8.51 -11.39
CA GLN A 134 11.51 -8.48 -11.10
C GLN A 134 11.91 -7.56 -9.92
N ILE A 135 11.01 -7.41 -8.94
CA ILE A 135 11.29 -6.63 -7.71
C ILE A 135 12.08 -7.49 -6.73
N VAL A 136 11.67 -8.74 -6.53
CA VAL A 136 12.40 -9.76 -5.76
C VAL A 136 12.63 -11.01 -6.62
N SER A 137 13.59 -11.85 -6.25
CA SER A 137 13.86 -13.11 -6.96
C SER A 137 12.97 -14.26 -6.48
N ASP A 138 12.53 -14.21 -5.20
CA ASP A 138 11.71 -15.22 -4.54
C ASP A 138 10.86 -14.55 -3.47
N LEU A 139 9.70 -15.12 -3.14
CA LEU A 139 8.80 -14.58 -2.11
C LEU A 139 9.25 -14.92 -0.68
N ASN A 140 9.99 -16.01 -0.50
CA ASN A 140 10.39 -16.51 0.81
C ASN A 140 11.78 -16.06 1.24
N VAL A 141 12.64 -15.72 0.27
CA VAL A 141 14.01 -15.31 0.49
C VAL A 141 14.28 -14.01 -0.25
N THR A 142 14.53 -12.97 0.49
CA THR A 142 14.89 -11.67 -0.08
C THR A 142 16.41 -11.54 -0.07
N ASP A 143 17.02 -11.60 -1.24
CA ASP A 143 18.50 -11.45 -1.44
C ASP A 143 18.91 -9.98 -1.39
N ASN A 144 17.97 -9.07 -1.21
CA ASN A 144 18.16 -7.62 -1.26
C ASN A 144 17.46 -6.96 -0.05
N ASN A 145 17.68 -5.67 0.14
CA ASN A 145 16.99 -4.87 1.16
C ASN A 145 15.52 -4.60 0.83
N ILE A 146 14.79 -5.61 0.33
CA ILE A 146 13.44 -5.44 -0.21
C ILE A 146 12.52 -6.55 0.31
N THR A 147 11.38 -6.14 0.88
CA THR A 147 10.25 -7.01 1.20
C THR A 147 8.96 -6.22 1.07
N GLY A 148 7.80 -6.81 1.36
CA GLY A 148 6.53 -6.09 1.30
C GLY A 148 5.31 -6.97 1.36
N VAL A 149 4.16 -6.40 0.96
CA VAL A 149 2.85 -7.04 0.95
C VAL A 149 2.26 -7.00 -0.45
N ILE A 150 1.85 -8.16 -0.98
CA ILE A 150 1.22 -8.28 -2.30
C ILE A 150 -0.30 -8.10 -2.22
N ASP A 151 -0.89 -7.63 -3.33
CA ASP A 151 -2.32 -7.41 -3.51
C ASP A 151 -3.00 -8.48 -4.36
N ALA A 152 -2.59 -9.74 -4.22
CA ALA A 152 -3.13 -10.83 -5.03
C ALA A 152 -4.64 -11.01 -4.82
N ALA A 153 -5.44 -10.59 -5.80
CA ALA A 153 -6.89 -10.71 -5.78
C ALA A 153 -7.36 -12.15 -6.07
N PRO A 154 -8.54 -12.57 -5.56
CA PRO A 154 -9.14 -13.88 -5.82
C PRO A 154 -9.82 -13.88 -7.21
N ILE A 155 -9.02 -14.03 -8.28
CA ILE A 155 -9.48 -13.87 -9.67
C ILE A 155 -10.61 -14.83 -10.01
N LYS A 156 -10.51 -16.10 -9.60
CA LYS A 156 -11.52 -17.12 -9.94
C LYS A 156 -12.86 -16.80 -9.29
N GLU A 157 -12.85 -16.44 -8.01
CA GLU A 157 -14.03 -16.05 -7.25
C GLU A 157 -14.70 -14.82 -7.87
N ASN A 158 -13.93 -13.81 -8.25
CA ASN A 158 -14.44 -12.65 -8.97
C ASN A 158 -15.07 -13.00 -10.31
N LEU A 159 -14.52 -13.94 -11.06
CA LEU A 159 -15.10 -14.41 -12.32
C LEU A 159 -16.36 -15.25 -12.10
N GLU A 160 -16.43 -16.05 -11.02
CA GLU A 160 -17.61 -16.80 -10.64
C GLU A 160 -18.79 -15.88 -10.29
N MET A 161 -18.53 -14.69 -9.71
CA MET A 161 -19.56 -13.70 -9.42
C MET A 161 -20.33 -13.26 -10.68
N PHE A 162 -19.70 -13.20 -11.86
CA PHE A 162 -20.41 -12.92 -13.12
C PHE A 162 -21.44 -13.99 -13.45
N LYS A 163 -21.09 -15.27 -13.27
CA LYS A 163 -21.98 -16.39 -13.54
C LYS A 163 -23.11 -16.50 -12.52
N GLU A 164 -22.83 -16.14 -11.27
CA GLU A 164 -23.84 -16.05 -10.20
C GLU A 164 -24.80 -14.88 -10.44
N LEU A 165 -24.30 -13.78 -11.01
CA LEU A 165 -25.10 -12.60 -11.35
C LEU A 165 -26.09 -12.91 -12.46
N ASP A 166 -25.61 -13.49 -13.56
CA ASP A 166 -26.42 -13.96 -14.69
C ASP A 166 -25.71 -15.11 -15.42
N ALA A 167 -26.36 -16.28 -15.46
CA ALA A 167 -25.85 -17.46 -16.17
C ALA A 167 -25.73 -17.25 -17.70
N GLY A 168 -26.31 -16.18 -18.24
CA GLY A 168 -26.18 -15.75 -19.63
C GLY A 168 -24.79 -15.14 -19.94
N ILE A 169 -24.07 -14.64 -18.97
CA ILE A 169 -22.71 -14.09 -19.15
C ILE A 169 -21.77 -15.21 -19.59
N LYS A 170 -21.13 -15.04 -20.75
CA LYS A 170 -20.20 -15.99 -21.35
C LYS A 170 -18.83 -15.39 -21.63
N THR A 171 -18.77 -14.06 -21.79
CA THR A 171 -17.53 -13.34 -22.13
C THR A 171 -17.36 -12.18 -21.16
N VAL A 172 -16.19 -12.08 -20.53
CA VAL A 172 -15.81 -10.91 -19.73
C VAL A 172 -14.74 -10.11 -20.45
N GLY A 173 -14.86 -8.79 -20.39
CA GLY A 173 -13.91 -7.85 -20.94
C GLY A 173 -12.90 -7.40 -19.89
N ILE A 174 -11.70 -7.07 -20.31
CA ILE A 174 -10.68 -6.42 -19.49
C ILE A 174 -10.10 -5.24 -20.27
N ILE A 175 -10.03 -4.08 -19.61
CA ILE A 175 -9.29 -2.91 -20.11
C ILE A 175 -8.05 -2.78 -19.23
N TYR A 176 -6.86 -2.64 -19.83
CA TYR A 176 -5.62 -2.60 -19.06
C TYR A 176 -4.55 -1.74 -19.72
N ASN A 177 -3.67 -1.15 -18.90
CA ASN A 177 -2.49 -0.44 -19.36
C ASN A 177 -1.39 -1.41 -19.79
N VAL A 178 -1.01 -1.37 -21.07
CA VAL A 178 0.05 -2.23 -21.61
C VAL A 178 1.45 -1.90 -21.07
N GLY A 179 1.61 -0.78 -20.39
CA GLY A 179 2.86 -0.36 -19.76
C GLY A 179 3.04 -0.85 -18.32
N GLU A 180 2.04 -1.56 -17.76
CA GLU A 180 2.07 -2.07 -16.39
C GLU A 180 2.23 -3.60 -16.36
N SER A 181 3.35 -4.10 -15.84
CA SER A 181 3.60 -5.54 -15.72
C SER A 181 2.64 -6.26 -14.76
N ASN A 182 2.12 -5.57 -13.73
CA ASN A 182 1.05 -6.08 -12.86
C ASN A 182 -0.23 -6.35 -13.64
N SER A 183 -0.56 -5.52 -14.61
CA SER A 183 -1.76 -5.70 -15.45
C SER A 183 -1.57 -6.85 -16.43
N GLU A 184 -0.40 -6.98 -17.05
CA GLU A 184 -0.08 -8.06 -17.97
C GLU A 184 -0.24 -9.44 -17.30
N VAL A 185 0.38 -9.66 -16.13
CA VAL A 185 0.29 -10.93 -15.41
C VAL A 185 -1.14 -11.25 -14.96
N GLN A 186 -1.93 -10.24 -14.58
CA GLN A 186 -3.33 -10.44 -14.21
C GLN A 186 -4.20 -10.81 -15.40
N VAL A 187 -3.98 -10.21 -16.57
CA VAL A 187 -4.67 -10.59 -17.81
C VAL A 187 -4.44 -12.06 -18.12
N GLU A 188 -3.19 -12.54 -18.05
CA GLU A 188 -2.88 -13.94 -18.31
C GLU A 188 -3.49 -14.90 -17.27
N ARG A 189 -3.42 -14.54 -15.99
CA ARG A 189 -4.06 -15.32 -14.92
C ARG A 189 -5.58 -15.34 -15.06
N THR A 190 -6.19 -14.22 -15.47
CA THR A 190 -7.64 -14.13 -15.69
C THR A 190 -8.08 -15.00 -16.85
N LYS A 191 -7.34 -15.03 -17.98
CA LYS A 191 -7.63 -15.93 -19.10
C LYS A 191 -7.57 -17.39 -18.68
N ALA A 192 -6.55 -17.76 -17.88
CA ALA A 192 -6.42 -19.14 -17.38
C ALA A 192 -7.59 -19.52 -16.46
N ALA A 193 -7.91 -18.69 -15.48
CA ALA A 193 -9.02 -18.94 -14.54
C ALA A 193 -10.39 -18.95 -15.24
N ALA A 194 -10.61 -18.07 -16.20
CA ALA A 194 -11.84 -18.01 -16.99
C ALA A 194 -12.08 -19.30 -17.81
N ALA A 195 -11.01 -19.83 -18.41
CA ALA A 195 -11.09 -21.08 -19.17
C ALA A 195 -11.52 -22.27 -18.29
N GLU A 196 -11.07 -22.32 -17.02
CA GLU A 196 -11.47 -23.39 -16.07
C GLU A 196 -12.97 -23.40 -15.78
N ILE A 197 -13.62 -22.22 -15.81
CA ILE A 197 -15.04 -22.08 -15.49
C ILE A 197 -15.92 -21.82 -16.71
N GLY A 198 -15.33 -21.92 -17.92
CA GLY A 198 -16.05 -21.82 -19.19
C GLY A 198 -16.49 -20.37 -19.55
N LEU A 199 -15.71 -19.38 -19.15
CA LEU A 199 -15.82 -17.98 -19.61
C LEU A 199 -14.77 -17.70 -20.68
N ALA A 200 -15.13 -16.87 -21.66
CA ALA A 200 -14.18 -16.24 -22.58
C ALA A 200 -13.70 -14.90 -22.03
N VAL A 201 -12.50 -14.47 -22.45
CA VAL A 201 -11.93 -13.19 -22.06
C VAL A 201 -11.57 -12.38 -23.30
N GLU A 202 -12.13 -11.19 -23.42
CA GLU A 202 -11.75 -10.18 -24.41
C GLU A 202 -10.92 -9.09 -23.73
N THR A 203 -9.88 -8.61 -24.39
CA THR A 203 -8.98 -7.61 -23.80
C THR A 203 -8.79 -6.41 -24.72
N VAL A 204 -8.71 -5.21 -24.12
CA VAL A 204 -8.33 -3.97 -24.81
C VAL A 204 -7.20 -3.32 -24.03
N GLY A 205 -6.02 -3.23 -24.67
CA GLY A 205 -4.88 -2.48 -24.15
C GLY A 205 -5.03 -0.99 -24.36
N ILE A 206 -4.67 -0.19 -23.36
CA ILE A 206 -4.62 1.27 -23.41
C ILE A 206 -3.23 1.78 -23.05
N THR A 207 -2.93 3.01 -23.42
CA THR A 207 -1.69 3.70 -23.07
C THR A 207 -1.93 5.06 -22.42
N SER A 208 -3.19 5.48 -22.37
CA SER A 208 -3.63 6.75 -21.80
C SER A 208 -5.04 6.62 -21.23
N VAL A 209 -5.36 7.36 -20.18
CA VAL A 209 -6.74 7.50 -19.68
C VAL A 209 -7.71 8.03 -20.72
N ASN A 210 -7.22 8.76 -21.74
CA ASN A 210 -8.02 9.25 -22.85
C ASN A 210 -8.52 8.12 -23.77
N ASP A 211 -7.92 6.94 -23.72
CA ASP A 211 -8.32 5.78 -24.51
C ASP A 211 -9.53 5.05 -23.90
N ILE A 212 -9.85 5.29 -22.62
CA ILE A 212 -10.89 4.59 -21.84
C ILE A 212 -12.26 4.64 -22.52
N PRO A 213 -12.79 5.78 -23.03
CA PRO A 213 -14.09 5.79 -23.66
C PRO A 213 -14.18 4.86 -24.86
N GLN A 214 -13.17 4.84 -25.71
CA GLN A 214 -13.12 3.96 -26.87
C GLN A 214 -12.91 2.49 -26.46
N ALA A 215 -12.14 2.24 -25.39
CA ALA A 215 -11.91 0.89 -24.88
C ALA A 215 -13.19 0.29 -24.32
N VAL A 216 -13.97 1.05 -23.53
CA VAL A 216 -15.27 0.61 -23.00
C VAL A 216 -16.26 0.38 -24.15
N ASP A 217 -16.36 1.28 -25.12
CA ASP A 217 -17.22 1.09 -26.32
C ASP A 217 -16.84 -0.17 -27.10
N THR A 218 -15.53 -0.46 -27.19
CA THR A 218 -15.05 -1.66 -27.89
C THR A 218 -15.41 -2.95 -27.12
N ILE A 219 -15.19 -2.95 -25.82
CA ILE A 219 -15.49 -4.10 -24.94
C ILE A 219 -16.99 -4.36 -24.87
N SER A 220 -17.83 -3.33 -24.76
CA SER A 220 -19.29 -3.48 -24.64
C SER A 220 -19.95 -4.15 -25.83
N LYS A 221 -19.26 -4.20 -27.00
CA LYS A 221 -19.72 -4.89 -28.20
C LYS A 221 -19.29 -6.35 -28.28
N LYS A 222 -18.41 -6.80 -27.39
CA LYS A 222 -17.76 -8.13 -27.44
C LYS A 222 -17.91 -8.93 -26.16
N ALA A 223 -18.22 -8.29 -25.05
CA ALA A 223 -18.29 -8.91 -23.74
C ALA A 223 -19.64 -8.63 -23.06
N ASP A 224 -20.04 -9.54 -22.19
CA ASP A 224 -21.29 -9.50 -21.43
C ASP A 224 -21.08 -8.84 -20.05
N GLY A 225 -19.83 -8.66 -19.61
CA GLY A 225 -19.44 -8.00 -18.36
C GLY A 225 -18.02 -7.44 -18.43
N LEU A 226 -17.66 -6.55 -17.51
CA LEU A 226 -16.34 -5.95 -17.43
C LEU A 226 -15.66 -6.29 -16.11
N TYR A 227 -14.55 -7.02 -16.17
CA TYR A 227 -13.71 -7.32 -15.03
C TYR A 227 -12.60 -6.28 -14.91
N ILE A 228 -12.53 -5.62 -13.76
CA ILE A 228 -11.58 -4.56 -13.48
C ILE A 228 -10.49 -5.13 -12.58
N ILE A 229 -9.34 -5.37 -13.17
CA ILE A 229 -8.14 -5.83 -12.50
C ILE A 229 -7.47 -4.68 -11.72
N THR A 230 -6.44 -4.95 -10.92
CA THR A 230 -5.67 -3.91 -10.22
C THR A 230 -4.71 -3.19 -11.18
N ASP A 231 -5.28 -2.38 -12.08
CA ASP A 231 -4.59 -1.55 -13.06
C ASP A 231 -4.64 -0.09 -12.61
N ASN A 232 -3.48 0.54 -12.41
CA ASN A 232 -3.44 1.88 -11.82
C ASN A 232 -3.97 2.97 -12.74
N MET A 233 -3.78 2.84 -14.06
CA MET A 233 -4.32 3.81 -15.03
C MET A 233 -5.84 3.73 -15.09
N VAL A 234 -6.41 2.52 -15.14
CA VAL A 234 -7.86 2.30 -15.12
C VAL A 234 -8.46 2.76 -13.80
N ALA A 235 -7.82 2.44 -12.67
CA ALA A 235 -8.23 2.87 -11.33
C ALA A 235 -8.23 4.40 -11.17
N SER A 236 -7.28 5.11 -11.77
CA SER A 236 -7.24 6.57 -11.71
C SER A 236 -8.42 7.26 -12.42
N ALA A 237 -9.14 6.52 -13.28
CA ALA A 237 -10.32 7.00 -14.00
C ALA A 237 -11.56 6.13 -13.72
N ILE A 238 -11.61 5.46 -12.56
CA ILE A 238 -12.61 4.43 -12.27
C ILE A 238 -14.06 4.96 -12.33
N SER A 239 -14.33 6.17 -11.87
CA SER A 239 -15.66 6.79 -11.96
C SER A 239 -16.12 6.95 -13.42
N LEU A 240 -15.17 7.25 -14.35
CA LEU A 240 -15.47 7.31 -15.78
C LEU A 240 -15.77 5.92 -16.33
N VAL A 241 -14.99 4.92 -15.95
CA VAL A 241 -15.21 3.50 -16.34
C VAL A 241 -16.58 3.04 -15.87
N ALA A 242 -16.91 3.25 -14.59
CA ALA A 242 -18.19 2.89 -13.99
C ALA A 242 -19.37 3.55 -14.72
N LYS A 243 -19.27 4.85 -15.01
CA LYS A 243 -20.29 5.59 -15.79
C LYS A 243 -20.51 4.97 -17.15
N LEU A 244 -19.43 4.78 -17.93
CA LEU A 244 -19.51 4.27 -19.30
C LEU A 244 -20.00 2.80 -19.33
N ALA A 245 -19.58 1.97 -18.37
CA ALA A 245 -20.07 0.60 -18.25
C ALA A 245 -21.60 0.58 -18.00
N LYS A 246 -22.12 1.42 -17.10
CA LYS A 246 -23.54 1.55 -16.83
C LYS A 246 -24.34 2.04 -18.05
N GLU A 247 -23.84 3.05 -18.77
CA GLU A 247 -24.46 3.55 -20.01
C GLU A 247 -24.58 2.44 -21.08
N ASN A 248 -23.63 1.50 -21.10
CA ASN A 248 -23.63 0.33 -21.99
C ASN A 248 -24.33 -0.91 -21.37
N LYS A 249 -24.92 -0.79 -20.17
CA LYS A 249 -25.55 -1.90 -19.43
C LYS A 249 -24.62 -3.07 -19.18
N LEU A 250 -23.35 -2.80 -19.01
CA LEU A 250 -22.30 -3.78 -18.80
C LEU A 250 -22.05 -3.95 -17.29
N PRO A 251 -22.42 -5.09 -16.67
CA PRO A 251 -22.16 -5.34 -15.27
C PRO A 251 -20.64 -5.41 -15.01
N THR A 252 -20.23 -4.90 -13.86
CA THR A 252 -18.82 -4.75 -13.52
C THR A 252 -18.48 -5.51 -12.24
N VAL A 253 -17.38 -6.25 -12.25
CA VAL A 253 -16.75 -6.84 -11.06
C VAL A 253 -15.34 -6.28 -10.95
N SER A 254 -14.93 -5.87 -9.76
CA SER A 254 -13.58 -5.36 -9.52
C SER A 254 -12.80 -6.26 -8.57
N ALA A 255 -11.51 -6.35 -8.81
CA ALA A 255 -10.52 -6.93 -7.89
C ALA A 255 -10.27 -6.06 -6.64
N ASP A 256 -10.83 -4.84 -6.61
CA ASP A 256 -10.62 -3.81 -5.59
C ASP A 256 -11.96 -3.26 -5.08
N GLY A 257 -12.20 -3.42 -3.77
CA GLY A 257 -13.43 -2.98 -3.11
C GLY A 257 -13.64 -1.47 -3.12
N THR A 258 -12.56 -0.67 -3.16
CA THR A 258 -12.66 0.80 -3.16
C THR A 258 -13.38 1.34 -4.40
N HIS A 259 -13.33 0.60 -5.51
CA HIS A 259 -14.00 0.97 -6.77
C HIS A 259 -15.53 0.93 -6.68
N VAL A 260 -16.08 0.19 -5.73
CA VAL A 260 -17.54 0.05 -5.57
C VAL A 260 -18.18 1.38 -5.17
N ALA A 261 -17.51 2.17 -4.32
CA ALA A 261 -17.96 3.52 -3.97
C ALA A 261 -18.00 4.47 -5.17
N GLU A 262 -17.20 4.20 -6.21
CA GLU A 262 -17.12 4.97 -7.45
C GLU A 262 -18.15 4.53 -8.50
N GLY A 263 -19.00 3.55 -8.17
CA GLY A 263 -20.10 3.11 -9.03
C GLY A 263 -19.88 1.79 -9.76
N ILE A 264 -18.82 1.06 -9.46
CA ILE A 264 -18.66 -0.34 -9.88
C ILE A 264 -19.71 -1.19 -9.17
N LEU A 265 -20.28 -2.19 -9.87
CA LEU A 265 -21.41 -2.96 -9.35
C LEU A 265 -21.04 -3.76 -8.10
N MET A 266 -19.92 -4.48 -8.16
CA MET A 266 -19.51 -5.34 -7.05
C MET A 266 -18.03 -5.67 -7.08
N SER A 267 -17.53 -6.10 -5.93
CA SER A 267 -16.14 -6.56 -5.74
C SER A 267 -16.08 -7.64 -4.67
N GLU A 268 -15.20 -8.60 -4.86
CA GLU A 268 -14.61 -9.39 -3.78
C GLU A 268 -13.10 -9.21 -3.89
N GLY A 269 -12.55 -8.28 -3.13
CA GLY A 269 -11.21 -7.76 -3.32
C GLY A 269 -10.40 -7.66 -2.05
N ILE A 270 -9.12 -7.36 -2.22
CA ILE A 270 -8.19 -7.09 -1.12
C ILE A 270 -8.53 -5.74 -0.48
N SER A 271 -8.45 -5.68 0.85
CA SER A 271 -8.49 -4.41 1.57
C SER A 271 -7.16 -3.69 1.43
N PHE A 272 -7.12 -2.65 0.61
CA PHE A 272 -5.91 -1.85 0.40
C PHE A 272 -5.47 -1.10 1.67
N TYR A 273 -6.42 -0.73 2.53
CA TYR A 273 -6.08 -0.16 3.83
C TYR A 273 -5.33 -1.17 4.71
N GLU A 274 -5.78 -2.43 4.74
CA GLU A 274 -5.13 -3.46 5.56
C GLU A 274 -3.73 -3.84 5.03
N ILE A 275 -3.52 -3.94 3.72
CA ILE A 275 -2.15 -4.19 3.19
C ILE A 275 -1.20 -3.03 3.53
N GLY A 276 -1.71 -1.80 3.62
CA GLY A 276 -0.94 -0.66 4.13
C GLY A 276 -0.54 -0.84 5.59
N ARG A 277 -1.48 -1.25 6.45
CA ARG A 277 -1.22 -1.55 7.87
C ARG A 277 -0.22 -2.70 8.05
N GLU A 278 -0.38 -3.78 7.30
CA GLU A 278 0.54 -4.92 7.30
C GLU A 278 1.96 -4.48 6.89
N SER A 279 2.08 -3.58 5.90
CA SER A 279 3.36 -3.00 5.49
C SER A 279 4.01 -2.15 6.59
N ALA A 280 3.21 -1.41 7.38
CA ALA A 280 3.72 -0.66 8.53
C ALA A 280 4.25 -1.58 9.64
N MET A 281 3.62 -2.73 9.86
CA MET A 281 4.12 -3.73 10.81
C MET A 281 5.48 -4.30 10.36
N ILE A 282 5.67 -4.53 9.06
CA ILE A 282 6.97 -4.92 8.48
C ILE A 282 8.00 -3.81 8.70
N ALA A 283 7.65 -2.56 8.39
CA ALA A 283 8.54 -1.42 8.59
C ALA A 283 8.98 -1.27 10.07
N LYS A 284 8.07 -1.51 11.03
CA LYS A 284 8.42 -1.54 12.46
C LYS A 284 9.42 -2.64 12.79
N GLN A 285 9.24 -3.87 12.26
CA GLN A 285 10.19 -4.96 12.48
C GLN A 285 11.60 -4.57 12.02
N ILE A 286 11.72 -3.87 10.89
CA ILE A 286 13.00 -3.41 10.34
C ILE A 286 13.58 -2.25 11.17
N LEU A 287 12.77 -1.20 11.39
CA LEU A 287 13.25 0.06 11.95
C LEU A 287 13.45 0.00 13.48
N VAL A 288 12.57 -0.69 14.19
CA VAL A 288 12.54 -0.73 15.67
C VAL A 288 13.11 -2.03 16.21
N ASP A 289 12.57 -3.15 15.74
CA ASP A 289 12.95 -4.47 16.24
C ASP A 289 14.30 -4.95 15.66
N LYS A 290 14.84 -4.22 14.65
CA LYS A 290 16.11 -4.49 13.97
C LYS A 290 16.18 -5.90 13.37
N THR A 291 15.03 -6.40 12.95
CA THR A 291 14.96 -7.68 12.26
C THR A 291 15.67 -7.56 10.92
N ASP A 292 16.52 -8.51 10.63
CA ASP A 292 17.17 -8.62 9.33
C ASP A 292 16.13 -8.80 8.22
N ILE A 293 16.08 -7.85 7.30
CA ILE A 293 15.07 -7.82 6.23
C ILE A 293 15.10 -9.08 5.36
N ALA A 294 16.27 -9.71 5.20
CA ALA A 294 16.42 -10.97 4.49
C ALA A 294 15.65 -12.15 5.14
N LYS A 295 15.22 -11.99 6.38
CA LYS A 295 14.41 -12.98 7.13
C LYS A 295 12.92 -12.66 7.13
N ILE A 296 12.51 -11.58 6.50
CA ILE A 296 11.11 -11.16 6.42
C ILE A 296 10.61 -11.52 5.01
N PRO A 297 9.86 -12.63 4.85
CA PRO A 297 9.32 -13.01 3.55
C PRO A 297 8.31 -11.98 3.06
N VAL A 298 8.11 -11.93 1.75
CA VAL A 298 7.01 -11.20 1.14
C VAL A 298 5.70 -11.79 1.66
N GLN A 299 4.79 -10.93 2.10
CA GLN A 299 3.51 -11.34 2.69
C GLN A 299 2.37 -11.17 1.68
N SER A 300 1.34 -12.02 1.83
CA SER A 300 0.08 -11.90 1.11
C SER A 300 -1.02 -11.65 2.14
N SER A 301 -1.75 -10.56 1.98
CA SER A 301 -2.91 -10.29 2.83
C SER A 301 -4.00 -11.33 2.59
N LYS A 302 -4.74 -11.64 3.65
CA LYS A 302 -5.94 -12.50 3.61
C LYS A 302 -7.21 -11.70 3.89
N SER A 303 -7.08 -10.39 4.04
CA SER A 303 -8.22 -9.51 4.28
C SER A 303 -8.95 -9.24 2.97
N LEU A 304 -10.01 -9.99 2.73
CA LEU A 304 -10.91 -9.80 1.60
C LEU A 304 -12.17 -9.07 2.06
N GLU A 305 -12.68 -8.20 1.21
CA GLU A 305 -13.94 -7.47 1.39
C GLU A 305 -14.85 -7.77 0.21
N LYS A 306 -16.09 -8.19 0.49
CA LYS A 306 -17.13 -8.36 -0.53
C LYS A 306 -18.12 -7.22 -0.41
N ILE A 307 -18.16 -6.36 -1.44
CA ILE A 307 -18.94 -5.11 -1.42
C ILE A 307 -19.81 -5.04 -2.69
N VAL A 308 -21.02 -4.49 -2.56
CA VAL A 308 -21.97 -4.30 -3.66
C VAL A 308 -22.52 -2.87 -3.62
N ASN A 309 -22.57 -2.18 -4.75
CA ASN A 309 -23.18 -0.87 -4.89
C ASN A 309 -24.67 -0.99 -5.18
N LEU A 310 -25.53 -0.64 -4.20
CA LEU A 310 -26.98 -0.73 -4.33
C LEU A 310 -27.54 0.12 -5.47
N LYS A 311 -27.03 1.32 -5.64
CA LYS A 311 -27.46 2.22 -6.71
C LYS A 311 -27.17 1.63 -8.08
N THR A 312 -26.00 1.04 -8.27
CA THR A 312 -25.62 0.38 -9.53
C THR A 312 -26.45 -0.89 -9.76
N VAL A 313 -26.80 -1.65 -8.72
CA VAL A 313 -27.74 -2.77 -8.80
C VAL A 313 -29.08 -2.32 -9.39
N GLU A 314 -29.64 -1.22 -8.86
CA GLU A 314 -30.91 -0.67 -9.31
C GLU A 314 -30.83 -0.12 -10.75
N GLU A 315 -29.76 0.64 -11.07
CA GLU A 315 -29.54 1.24 -12.40
C GLU A 315 -29.38 0.18 -13.51
N LEU A 316 -28.79 -0.97 -13.18
CA LEU A 316 -28.64 -2.10 -14.11
C LEU A 316 -29.84 -3.05 -14.10
N GLY A 317 -30.80 -2.87 -13.18
CA GLY A 317 -32.03 -3.64 -13.09
C GLY A 317 -31.87 -5.03 -12.48
N PHE A 318 -30.83 -5.27 -11.69
CA PHE A 318 -30.64 -6.53 -10.98
C PHE A 318 -31.51 -6.56 -9.71
N ASN A 319 -31.89 -7.77 -9.29
CA ASN A 319 -32.54 -7.98 -8.03
C ASN A 319 -31.50 -7.96 -6.91
N LYS A 320 -31.74 -7.18 -5.85
CA LYS A 320 -30.85 -7.10 -4.67
C LYS A 320 -30.69 -8.43 -3.92
N ASP A 321 -31.62 -9.36 -4.11
CA ASP A 321 -31.54 -10.72 -3.54
C ASP A 321 -30.78 -11.69 -4.46
N ASN A 322 -30.07 -11.19 -5.49
CA ASN A 322 -29.26 -12.01 -6.39
C ASN A 322 -28.19 -12.80 -5.63
N GLN A 323 -27.93 -14.02 -6.08
CA GLN A 323 -26.97 -14.93 -5.45
C GLN A 323 -25.55 -14.32 -5.38
N ALA A 324 -25.14 -13.58 -6.41
CA ALA A 324 -23.84 -12.93 -6.47
C ALA A 324 -23.60 -11.92 -5.32
N PHE A 325 -24.67 -11.40 -4.73
CA PHE A 325 -24.60 -10.38 -3.65
C PHE A 325 -24.64 -11.00 -2.25
N LYS A 326 -24.76 -12.31 -2.15
CA LYS A 326 -24.85 -13.00 -0.87
C LYS A 326 -23.59 -12.82 -0.04
N GLY A 327 -23.77 -12.35 1.20
CA GLY A 327 -22.65 -12.12 2.14
C GLY A 327 -21.88 -10.81 1.91
N ALA A 328 -22.31 -9.99 0.95
CA ALA A 328 -21.68 -8.70 0.69
C ALA A 328 -22.18 -7.62 1.67
N GLU A 329 -21.28 -6.67 1.93
CA GLU A 329 -21.66 -5.36 2.47
C GLU A 329 -22.23 -4.51 1.34
N PHE A 330 -23.32 -3.79 1.60
CA PHE A 330 -23.93 -2.91 0.61
C PHE A 330 -23.47 -1.47 0.83
N ALA A 331 -22.82 -0.90 -0.20
CA ALA A 331 -22.52 0.53 -0.27
C ALA A 331 -23.66 1.28 -0.97
N GLU A 332 -23.90 2.55 -0.55
CA GLU A 332 -24.92 3.45 -1.13
C GLU A 332 -24.38 4.21 -2.35
#